data_88ed23c72213e33f7088d138e49104c8
#
_entry.id   88ed23c72213e33f7088d138e49104c8
#
_cell.length_a   1.000
_cell.length_b   1.000
_cell.length_c   1.000
_cell.angle_alpha   90.00
_cell.angle_beta   90.00
_cell.angle_gamma   90.00
#
_symmetry.space_group_name_H-M   'P 1'
#
loop_
_entity.id
_entity.type
_entity.pdbx_description
1 polymer ?
#
loop_
_entity_poly.entity_id
_entity_poly.type
_entity_poly.pdbx_seq_one_letter_code
_entity_poly.pdbx_strand_id
1 'polypeptide(L)'
;MAPSSRAEIEDLTENEQVFGFLLALHGVVHLLGWVISWRMFEVQNFRYDDVWPAAGTWPGRLAGLLWLTAAISLAVVGTRLAFRRPVTRLQLAVPLVLSTAMTLTALPSALPGTAVSGSILLAMAVLAVRRGRLSP
;
A
#
# COMPACT_ATOMS: atom_id res chain seq x y z
N MET A 1 11.17 30.26 15.61
CA MET A 1 11.32 28.91 15.09
C MET A 1 12.75 28.78 14.59
N ALA A 2 13.60 27.97 15.23
CA ALA A 2 14.99 27.82 14.80
C ALA A 2 15.04 27.14 13.43
N PRO A 3 15.96 27.54 12.52
CA PRO A 3 16.13 26.83 11.25
C PRO A 3 16.57 25.39 11.56
N SER A 4 15.84 24.42 10.98
CA SER A 4 16.23 23.02 11.03
C SER A 4 17.64 22.89 10.48
N SER A 5 18.50 22.14 11.17
CA SER A 5 19.88 21.95 10.72
C SER A 5 19.87 21.21 9.36
N ARG A 6 20.87 21.46 8.53
CA ARG A 6 21.01 20.82 7.20
C ARG A 6 20.96 19.28 7.32
N ALA A 7 21.58 18.73 8.39
CA ALA A 7 21.55 17.30 8.69
C ALA A 7 20.12 16.76 8.94
N GLU A 8 19.27 17.53 9.61
CA GLU A 8 17.88 17.14 9.90
C GLU A 8 17.03 17.12 8.61
N ILE A 9 17.29 18.04 7.68
CA ILE A 9 16.61 18.06 6.38
C ILE A 9 17.07 16.86 5.51
N GLU A 10 18.36 16.53 5.52
CA GLU A 10 18.91 15.39 4.79
C GLU A 10 18.33 14.06 5.32
N ASP A 11 18.26 13.87 6.63
CA ASP A 11 17.68 12.68 7.26
C ASP A 11 16.19 12.51 6.91
N LEU A 12 15.39 13.58 6.94
CA LEU A 12 13.98 13.52 6.55
C LEU A 12 13.79 13.14 5.08
N THR A 13 14.67 13.60 4.19
CA THR A 13 14.58 13.31 2.75
C THR A 13 15.00 11.89 2.41
N GLU A 14 15.96 11.30 3.11
CA GLU A 14 16.34 9.89 2.96
C GLU A 14 15.22 8.98 3.43
N ASN A 15 14.60 9.27 4.56
CA ASN A 15 13.47 8.50 5.09
C ASN A 15 12.27 8.49 4.13
N GLU A 16 11.97 9.59 3.44
CA GLU A 16 10.91 9.64 2.43
C GLU A 16 11.20 8.76 1.21
N GLN A 17 12.46 8.72 0.76
CA GLN A 17 12.86 7.86 -0.37
C GLN A 17 12.75 6.39 0.00
N VAL A 18 13.27 5.98 1.16
CA VAL A 18 13.18 4.60 1.65
C VAL A 18 11.72 4.18 1.77
N PHE A 19 10.88 5.04 2.37
CA PHE A 19 9.45 4.79 2.46
C PHE A 19 8.80 4.62 1.08
N GLY A 20 9.17 5.45 0.10
CA GLY A 20 8.68 5.35 -1.27
C GLY A 20 9.05 4.01 -1.93
N PHE A 21 10.30 3.55 -1.77
CA PHE A 21 10.74 2.24 -2.27
C PHE A 21 9.98 1.09 -1.61
N LEU A 22 9.81 1.12 -0.30
CA LEU A 22 9.07 0.09 0.43
C LEU A 22 7.60 0.04 0.00
N LEU A 23 6.99 1.20 -0.24
CA LEU A 23 5.62 1.28 -0.73
C LEU A 23 5.49 0.74 -2.16
N ALA A 24 6.45 1.03 -3.03
CA ALA A 24 6.48 0.48 -4.38
C ALA A 24 6.63 -1.04 -4.37
N LEU A 25 7.54 -1.56 -3.55
CA LEU A 25 7.73 -3.00 -3.37
C LEU A 25 6.47 -3.68 -2.82
N HIS A 26 5.80 -3.05 -1.84
CA HIS A 26 4.52 -3.52 -1.32
C HIS A 26 3.45 -3.59 -2.44
N GLY A 27 3.43 -2.60 -3.34
CA GLY A 27 2.59 -2.64 -4.54
C GLY A 27 2.88 -3.87 -5.42
N VAL A 28 4.15 -4.20 -5.64
CA VAL A 28 4.54 -5.40 -6.42
C VAL A 28 4.01 -6.69 -5.79
N VAL A 29 4.04 -6.80 -4.46
CA VAL A 29 3.49 -7.96 -3.74
C VAL A 29 1.98 -8.13 -4.01
N HIS A 30 1.24 -7.05 -4.22
CA HIS A 30 -0.20 -7.11 -4.55
C HIS A 30 -0.49 -7.79 -5.91
N LEU A 31 0.49 -7.89 -6.81
CA LEU A 31 0.35 -8.65 -8.05
C LEU A 31 0.05 -10.13 -7.79
N LEU A 32 0.49 -10.68 -6.66
CA LEU A 32 0.17 -12.05 -6.28
C LEU A 32 -1.35 -12.26 -6.13
N GLY A 33 -2.06 -11.30 -5.52
CA GLY A 33 -3.52 -11.37 -5.39
C GLY A 33 -4.22 -11.41 -6.75
N TRP A 34 -3.75 -10.61 -7.72
CA TRP A 34 -4.26 -10.65 -9.09
C TRP A 34 -4.01 -12.00 -9.76
N VAL A 35 -2.76 -12.47 -9.73
CA VAL A 35 -2.34 -13.72 -10.37
C VAL A 35 -3.13 -14.92 -9.83
N ILE A 36 -3.33 -14.98 -8.52
CA ILE A 36 -4.07 -16.05 -7.85
C ILE A 36 -5.57 -15.97 -8.15
N SER A 37 -6.16 -14.77 -8.11
CA SER A 37 -7.57 -14.56 -8.45
C SER A 37 -7.90 -14.99 -9.89
N TRP A 38 -6.92 -14.90 -10.80
CA TRP A 38 -7.05 -15.32 -12.20
C TRP A 38 -6.58 -16.77 -12.46
N ARG A 39 -6.18 -17.51 -11.41
CA ARG A 39 -5.67 -18.89 -11.48
C ARG A 39 -4.47 -19.06 -12.41
N MET A 40 -3.56 -18.09 -12.44
CA MET A 40 -2.37 -18.20 -13.30
C MET A 40 -1.34 -19.14 -12.69
N PHE A 41 -1.01 -18.97 -11.40
CA PHE A 41 -0.17 -19.88 -10.63
C PHE A 41 -0.37 -19.67 -9.12
N GLU A 42 0.07 -20.63 -8.31
CA GLU A 42 0.08 -20.57 -6.84
C GLU A 42 1.50 -20.37 -6.34
N VAL A 43 1.63 -19.71 -5.19
CA VAL A 43 2.88 -19.64 -4.43
C VAL A 43 2.72 -20.41 -3.12
N GLN A 44 3.84 -20.83 -2.52
CA GLN A 44 3.87 -21.78 -1.40
C GLN A 44 2.89 -21.46 -0.24
N ASN A 45 2.67 -20.18 0.06
CA ASN A 45 1.84 -19.74 1.18
C ASN A 45 0.62 -18.92 0.74
N PHE A 46 0.28 -18.92 -0.55
CA PHE A 46 -0.85 -18.18 -1.08
C PHE A 46 -1.47 -18.94 -2.26
N ARG A 47 -2.60 -19.58 -2.00
CA ARG A 47 -3.27 -20.53 -2.91
C ARG A 47 -4.58 -19.98 -3.44
N TYR A 48 -5.17 -20.69 -4.40
CA TYR A 48 -6.47 -20.31 -5.00
C TYR A 48 -7.62 -20.30 -3.98
N ASP A 49 -7.51 -21.11 -2.92
CA ASP A 49 -8.54 -21.18 -1.88
C ASP A 49 -8.40 -20.09 -0.82
N ASP A 50 -7.29 -19.33 -0.84
CA ASP A 50 -7.01 -18.27 0.13
C ASP A 50 -7.68 -16.94 -0.23
N VAL A 51 -8.26 -16.81 -1.41
CA VAL A 51 -8.88 -15.56 -1.87
C VAL A 51 -10.40 -15.63 -1.91
N TRP A 52 -11.03 -14.57 -1.50
CA TRP A 52 -12.46 -14.37 -1.64
C TRP A 52 -12.73 -13.08 -2.44
N PRO A 53 -13.63 -13.10 -3.43
CA PRO A 53 -14.39 -14.25 -3.98
C PRO A 53 -13.50 -15.31 -4.65
N ALA A 54 -14.02 -16.55 -4.76
CA ALA A 54 -13.27 -17.71 -5.22
C ALA A 54 -12.52 -17.47 -6.54
N ALA A 55 -11.24 -17.85 -6.57
CA ALA A 55 -10.36 -17.68 -7.73
C ALA A 55 -10.94 -18.35 -9.00
N GLY A 56 -10.77 -17.69 -10.15
CA GLY A 56 -11.23 -18.17 -11.45
C GLY A 56 -12.70 -17.90 -11.73
N THR A 57 -13.53 -17.62 -10.74
CA THR A 57 -14.92 -17.19 -10.94
C THR A 57 -15.00 -15.75 -11.48
N TRP A 58 -16.13 -15.36 -12.04
CA TRP A 58 -16.30 -13.98 -12.50
C TRP A 58 -16.10 -12.93 -11.39
N PRO A 59 -16.71 -13.09 -10.19
CA PRO A 59 -16.42 -12.18 -9.08
C PRO A 59 -14.95 -12.22 -8.63
N GLY A 60 -14.32 -13.40 -8.62
CA GLY A 60 -12.90 -13.55 -8.30
C GLY A 60 -12.00 -12.80 -9.29
N ARG A 61 -12.30 -12.84 -10.58
CA ARG A 61 -11.57 -12.08 -11.61
C ARG A 61 -11.73 -10.57 -11.44
N LEU A 62 -12.95 -10.10 -11.09
CA LEU A 62 -13.16 -8.69 -10.76
C LEU A 62 -12.35 -8.26 -9.51
N ALA A 63 -12.35 -9.08 -8.46
CA ALA A 63 -11.49 -8.85 -7.30
C ALA A 63 -10.01 -8.81 -7.71
N GLY A 64 -9.58 -9.69 -8.62
CA GLY A 64 -8.23 -9.67 -9.18
C GLY A 64 -7.87 -8.35 -9.87
N LEU A 65 -8.82 -7.71 -10.58
CA LEU A 65 -8.60 -6.39 -11.16
C LEU A 65 -8.43 -5.30 -10.08
N LEU A 66 -9.13 -5.42 -8.95
CA LEU A 66 -8.93 -4.50 -7.82
C LEU A 66 -7.55 -4.71 -7.17
N TRP A 67 -7.09 -5.98 -7.05
CA TRP A 67 -5.73 -6.28 -6.63
C TRP A 67 -4.69 -5.65 -7.56
N LEU A 68 -4.88 -5.75 -8.87
CA LEU A 68 -4.01 -5.14 -9.88
C LEU A 68 -4.02 -3.61 -9.78
N THR A 69 -5.20 -3.02 -9.57
CA THR A 69 -5.34 -1.57 -9.38
C THR A 69 -4.60 -1.09 -8.13
N ALA A 70 -4.72 -1.83 -7.01
CA ALA A 70 -3.96 -1.55 -5.81
C ALA A 70 -2.44 -1.65 -6.06
N ALA A 71 -1.99 -2.71 -6.74
CA ALA A 71 -0.60 -2.92 -7.10
C ALA A 71 -0.02 -1.73 -7.89
N ILE A 72 -0.67 -1.36 -8.99
CA ILE A 72 -0.22 -0.28 -9.88
C ILE A 72 -0.22 1.06 -9.14
N SER A 73 -1.30 1.38 -8.43
CA SER A 73 -1.41 2.66 -7.73
C SER A 73 -0.39 2.82 -6.61
N LEU A 74 -0.14 1.76 -5.81
CA LEU A 74 0.91 1.76 -4.79
C LEU A 74 2.32 1.87 -5.41
N ALA A 75 2.58 1.13 -6.50
CA ALA A 75 3.85 1.21 -7.20
C ALA A 75 4.10 2.61 -7.77
N VAL A 76 3.10 3.24 -8.38
CA VAL A 76 3.19 4.60 -8.92
C VAL A 76 3.43 5.63 -7.81
N VAL A 77 2.65 5.58 -6.73
CA VAL A 77 2.79 6.51 -5.60
C VAL A 77 4.11 6.31 -4.91
N GLY A 78 4.50 5.05 -4.64
CA GLY A 78 5.79 4.72 -4.04
C GLY A 78 6.97 5.21 -4.87
N THR A 79 6.93 4.97 -6.19
CA THR A 79 7.95 5.46 -7.12
C THR A 79 8.02 6.98 -7.13
N ARG A 80 6.88 7.68 -7.14
CA ARG A 80 6.88 9.16 -7.06
C ARG A 80 7.54 9.67 -5.80
N LEU A 81 7.24 9.07 -4.64
CA LEU A 81 7.89 9.41 -3.37
C LEU A 81 9.39 9.12 -3.40
N ALA A 82 9.80 7.95 -3.89
CA ALA A 82 11.21 7.57 -4.00
C ALA A 82 12.02 8.55 -4.87
N PHE A 83 11.40 9.10 -5.92
CA PHE A 83 12.01 10.13 -6.78
C PHE A 83 11.67 11.58 -6.37
N ARG A 84 11.24 11.80 -5.12
CA ARG A 84 10.94 13.13 -4.55
C ARG A 84 9.90 13.92 -5.35
N ARG A 85 8.97 13.22 -6.02
CA ARG A 85 7.86 13.86 -6.74
C ARG A 85 6.73 14.18 -5.77
N PRO A 86 6.06 15.31 -5.91
CA PRO A 86 4.97 15.67 -5.02
C PRO A 86 3.84 14.64 -5.10
N VAL A 87 3.36 14.21 -3.92
CA VAL A 87 2.24 13.29 -3.74
C VAL A 87 1.25 13.92 -2.77
N THR A 88 -0.01 13.99 -3.15
CA THR A 88 -1.06 14.47 -2.27
C THR A 88 -1.47 13.40 -1.26
N ARG A 89 -2.04 13.81 -0.13
CA ARG A 89 -2.55 12.88 0.89
C ARG A 89 -3.59 11.91 0.31
N LEU A 90 -4.44 12.40 -0.60
CA LEU A 90 -5.47 11.58 -1.24
C LEU A 90 -4.84 10.52 -2.15
N GLN A 91 -3.81 10.91 -2.94
CA GLN A 91 -3.07 9.97 -3.79
C GLN A 91 -2.40 8.86 -2.99
N LEU A 92 -2.01 9.11 -1.74
CA LEU A 92 -1.45 8.09 -0.86
C LEU A 92 -2.55 7.29 -0.14
N ALA A 93 -3.60 7.94 0.36
CA ALA A 93 -4.64 7.30 1.14
C ALA A 93 -5.49 6.31 0.31
N VAL A 94 -5.89 6.68 -0.91
CA VAL A 94 -6.76 5.83 -1.76
C VAL A 94 -6.14 4.46 -2.05
N PRO A 95 -4.89 4.36 -2.53
CA PRO A 95 -4.26 3.06 -2.74
C PRO A 95 -4.09 2.24 -1.46
N LEU A 96 -3.79 2.88 -0.32
CA LEU A 96 -3.64 2.19 0.96
C LEU A 96 -4.97 1.63 1.48
N VAL A 97 -6.06 2.38 1.35
CA VAL A 97 -7.41 1.90 1.70
C VAL A 97 -7.79 0.71 0.82
N LEU A 98 -7.59 0.83 -0.50
CA LEU A 98 -7.84 -0.25 -1.43
C LEU A 98 -6.99 -1.47 -1.12
N SER A 99 -5.69 -1.29 -0.88
CA SER A 99 -4.76 -2.33 -0.48
C SER A 99 -5.24 -3.07 0.78
N THR A 100 -5.60 -2.31 1.82
CA THR A 100 -6.11 -2.90 3.08
C THR A 100 -7.40 -3.68 2.85
N ALA A 101 -8.35 -3.12 2.10
CA ALA A 101 -9.59 -3.80 1.77
C ALA A 101 -9.34 -5.12 1.02
N MET A 102 -8.44 -5.10 0.03
CA MET A 102 -8.13 -6.29 -0.76
C MET A 102 -7.39 -7.35 0.05
N THR A 103 -6.44 -6.98 0.91
CA THR A 103 -5.74 -7.96 1.75
C THR A 103 -6.65 -8.60 2.79
N LEU A 104 -7.70 -7.92 3.24
CA LEU A 104 -8.74 -8.52 4.10
C LEU A 104 -9.51 -9.65 3.39
N THR A 105 -9.64 -9.61 2.06
CA THR A 105 -10.30 -10.68 1.29
C THR A 105 -9.46 -11.95 1.15
N ALA A 106 -8.21 -11.92 1.56
CA ALA A 106 -7.27 -13.04 1.47
C ALA A 106 -6.68 -13.44 2.85
N LEU A 107 -7.39 -13.16 3.93
CA LEU A 107 -7.00 -13.60 5.27
C LEU A 107 -7.21 -15.12 5.43
N PRO A 108 -6.32 -15.82 6.19
CA PRO A 108 -5.18 -15.29 6.94
C PRO A 108 -3.89 -15.11 6.11
N SER A 109 -3.83 -15.60 4.89
CA SER A 109 -2.59 -15.66 4.09
C SER A 109 -1.98 -14.28 3.78
N ALA A 110 -2.82 -13.24 3.68
CA ALA A 110 -2.39 -11.85 3.43
C ALA A 110 -2.16 -11.02 4.71
N LEU A 111 -2.14 -11.62 5.90
CA LEU A 111 -1.94 -10.92 7.19
C LEU A 111 -0.74 -9.93 7.18
N PRO A 112 0.47 -10.29 6.67
CA PRO A 112 1.59 -9.36 6.64
C PRO A 112 1.28 -8.10 5.82
N GLY A 113 0.62 -8.26 4.66
CA GLY A 113 0.22 -7.13 3.79
C GLY A 113 -0.81 -6.22 4.45
N THR A 114 -1.80 -6.81 5.12
CA THR A 114 -2.82 -6.08 5.89
C THR A 114 -2.19 -5.27 7.02
N ALA A 115 -1.26 -5.86 7.77
CA ALA A 115 -0.56 -5.20 8.86
C ALA A 115 0.25 -4.00 8.36
N VAL A 116 0.99 -4.15 7.26
CA VAL A 116 1.78 -3.05 6.67
C VAL A 116 0.87 -1.91 6.22
N SER A 117 -0.13 -2.18 5.38
CA SER A 117 -1.03 -1.14 4.86
C SER A 117 -1.83 -0.46 5.98
N GLY A 118 -2.35 -1.24 6.94
CA GLY A 118 -3.09 -0.72 8.08
C GLY A 118 -2.24 0.15 9.00
N SER A 119 -0.97 -0.23 9.25
CA SER A 119 -0.04 0.58 10.04
C SER A 119 0.27 1.92 9.40
N ILE A 120 0.45 1.96 8.09
CA ILE A 120 0.70 3.20 7.34
C ILE A 120 -0.55 4.11 7.41
N LEU A 121 -1.75 3.56 7.19
CA LEU A 121 -3.00 4.31 7.29
C LEU A 121 -3.20 4.88 8.69
N LEU A 122 -2.94 4.09 9.74
CA LEU A 122 -3.03 4.53 11.12
C LEU A 122 -2.06 5.68 11.41
N ALA A 123 -0.80 5.55 10.99
CA ALA A 123 0.20 6.60 11.13
C ALA A 123 -0.23 7.90 10.44
N MET A 124 -0.76 7.81 9.22
CA MET A 124 -1.29 8.95 8.48
C MET A 124 -2.47 9.62 9.21
N ALA A 125 -3.40 8.83 9.75
CA ALA A 125 -4.55 9.34 10.51
C ALA A 125 -4.09 10.08 11.78
N VAL A 126 -3.17 9.49 12.54
CA VAL A 126 -2.59 10.11 13.74
C VAL A 126 -1.90 11.44 13.41
N LEU A 127 -1.09 11.49 12.36
CA LEU A 127 -0.43 12.72 11.93
C LEU A 127 -1.42 13.79 11.47
N ALA A 128 -2.49 13.40 10.77
CA ALA A 128 -3.54 14.32 10.35
C ALA A 128 -4.26 14.95 11.55
N VAL A 129 -4.63 14.15 12.57
CA VAL A 129 -5.27 14.63 13.81
C VAL A 129 -4.34 15.54 14.59
N ARG A 130 -3.05 15.20 14.71
CA ARG A 130 -2.09 16.06 15.41
C ARG A 130 -1.93 17.43 14.73
N ARG A 131 -1.84 17.45 13.40
CA ARG A 131 -1.74 18.72 12.64
C ARG A 131 -3.01 19.55 12.72
N GLY A 132 -4.19 18.94 12.69
CA GLY A 132 -5.46 19.64 12.85
C GLY A 132 -5.66 20.28 14.23
N ARG A 133 -5.00 19.74 15.28
CA ARG A 133 -5.01 20.33 16.63
C ARG A 133 -4.02 21.49 16.81
N LEU A 134 -3.06 21.64 15.90
CA LEU A 134 -2.04 22.68 15.93
C LEU A 134 -2.36 23.87 15.02
N SER A 135 -3.49 23.81 14.29
CA SER A 135 -3.99 24.95 13.52
C SER A 135 -4.88 25.79 14.43
N PRO A 136 -4.52 27.06 14.74
CA PRO A 136 -5.38 27.98 15.47
C PRO A 136 -6.61 28.33 14.67
#